data_69305d0d387cae4430200b298a41876e
#
_entry.id   69305d0d387cae4430200b298a41876e
#
_cell.length_a   1.000
_cell.length_b   1.000
_cell.length_c   1.000
_cell.angle_alpha   90.00
_cell.angle_beta   90.00
_cell.angle_gamma   90.00
#
_symmetry.space_group_name_H-M   'P 1'
#
loop_
_entity.id
_entity.type
_entity.pdbx_description
1 polymer ?
#
loop_
_entity_poly.entity_id
_entity_poly.type
_entity_poly.pdbx_seq_one_letter_code
_entity_poly.pdbx_strand_id
1 'polypeptide(L)'
;MKVIEHRFRYKFGQRFRFVIFSDLHLGSKLSALKLFKGNLIERYRDDEDAWFIDLGDCCDMIVSQTGDRRFEADMIDPSYVGLPNPADRQIDDYCELVWPIKDRIICLTDSNHHLGIERKTGTSPTRRIAWKLWEKESENRMVGYAGFLVTRFNFDGSAKGAKSHRVRTLVWSVCHGIGTGGKTEGGFKTTLGNDAINYDCDVAAYAHNHQLDGWDRIVLGVDHYANKVVSRKKTRINSGSYMKGFSDDCSTSYVEKRRMKPNALGHMEFNVRLNRDSVDTYYVKRMVL
;
A
#
# COMPACT_ATOMS: atom_id res chain seq x y z
N MET A 1 15.73 1.31 8.23
CA MET A 1 14.81 0.63 7.30
C MET A 1 14.80 -0.86 7.62
N LYS A 2 13.65 -1.49 7.56
CA LYS A 2 13.46 -2.93 7.85
C LYS A 2 13.29 -3.68 6.53
N VAL A 3 13.71 -4.94 6.49
CA VAL A 3 13.45 -5.88 5.41
C VAL A 3 12.53 -6.96 5.94
N ILE A 4 11.42 -7.21 5.26
CA ILE A 4 10.54 -8.34 5.53
C ILE A 4 10.52 -9.27 4.32
N GLU A 5 10.27 -10.54 4.56
CA GLU A 5 10.24 -11.55 3.49
C GLU A 5 8.93 -12.31 3.51
N HIS A 6 8.36 -12.55 2.32
CA HIS A 6 7.23 -13.44 2.14
C HIS A 6 7.55 -14.51 1.08
N ARG A 7 7.22 -15.76 1.35
CA ARG A 7 7.54 -16.91 0.50
C ARG A 7 6.29 -17.53 -0.07
N PHE A 8 6.32 -17.72 -1.39
CA PHE A 8 5.26 -18.39 -2.14
C PHE A 8 5.77 -19.70 -2.71
N ARG A 9 4.87 -20.65 -2.88
CA ARG A 9 5.06 -21.81 -3.76
C ARG A 9 4.38 -21.52 -5.08
N TYR A 10 4.97 -21.97 -6.21
CA TYR A 10 4.36 -21.73 -7.52
C TYR A 10 4.58 -22.88 -8.47
N LYS A 11 3.69 -22.99 -9.45
CA LYS A 11 3.82 -23.81 -10.66
C LYS A 11 3.98 -22.91 -11.88
N PHE A 12 4.58 -23.43 -12.97
CA PHE A 12 4.72 -22.66 -14.19
C PHE A 12 3.37 -22.19 -14.73
N GLY A 13 3.30 -20.93 -15.15
CA GLY A 13 2.11 -20.27 -15.61
C GLY A 13 1.23 -19.68 -14.50
N GLN A 14 1.54 -19.94 -13.23
CA GLN A 14 0.79 -19.39 -12.11
C GLN A 14 0.90 -17.88 -12.05
N ARG A 15 -0.20 -17.24 -11.64
CA ARG A 15 -0.30 -15.79 -11.47
C ARG A 15 -0.40 -15.46 -9.99
N PHE A 16 0.18 -14.31 -9.64
CA PHE A 16 0.02 -13.67 -8.34
C PHE A 16 -0.42 -12.24 -8.59
N ARG A 17 -1.40 -11.78 -7.83
CA ARG A 17 -1.92 -10.41 -7.89
C ARG A 17 -1.59 -9.73 -6.58
N PHE A 18 -0.79 -8.69 -6.64
CA PHE A 18 -0.52 -7.83 -5.48
C PHE A 18 -1.43 -6.62 -5.57
N VAL A 19 -2.36 -6.51 -4.62
CA VAL A 19 -3.29 -5.39 -4.47
C VAL A 19 -2.63 -4.38 -3.53
N ILE A 20 -2.27 -3.22 -4.07
CA ILE A 20 -1.53 -2.17 -3.36
C ILE A 20 -2.49 -1.04 -3.10
N PHE A 21 -2.76 -0.75 -1.85
CA PHE A 21 -3.75 0.24 -1.42
C PHE A 21 -3.24 1.06 -0.24
N SER A 22 -3.91 2.19 0.03
CA SER A 22 -3.59 3.11 1.12
C SER A 22 -4.69 4.16 1.31
N ASP A 23 -4.45 5.08 2.23
CA ASP A 23 -5.16 6.37 2.35
C ASP A 23 -6.69 6.20 2.37
N LEU A 24 -7.18 5.25 3.21
CA LEU A 24 -8.62 5.07 3.46
C LEU A 24 -9.15 6.15 4.40
N HIS A 25 -8.31 6.60 5.36
CA HIS A 25 -8.66 7.58 6.37
C HIS A 25 -9.98 7.26 7.08
N LEU A 26 -10.11 6.00 7.56
CA LEU A 26 -11.28 5.59 8.34
C LEU A 26 -11.44 6.48 9.57
N GLY A 27 -12.62 7.04 9.76
CA GLY A 27 -12.89 8.07 10.77
C GLY A 27 -13.05 9.47 10.19
N SER A 28 -12.59 9.71 8.96
CA SER A 28 -12.90 10.92 8.21
C SER A 28 -14.24 10.80 7.50
N LYS A 29 -15.03 11.88 7.50
CA LYS A 29 -16.27 12.00 6.71
C LYS A 29 -16.03 11.81 5.21
N LEU A 30 -14.82 12.09 4.75
CA LEU A 30 -14.41 11.92 3.35
C LEU A 30 -13.94 10.49 3.03
N SER A 31 -13.88 9.58 3.99
CA SER A 31 -13.55 8.19 3.73
C SER A 31 -14.60 7.54 2.80
N ALA A 32 -14.13 6.98 1.69
CA ALA A 32 -14.97 6.26 0.73
C ALA A 32 -15.15 4.79 1.16
N LEU A 33 -15.52 4.56 2.42
CA LEU A 33 -15.60 3.23 3.05
C LEU A 33 -16.43 2.23 2.25
N LYS A 34 -17.58 2.63 1.72
CA LYS A 34 -18.44 1.75 0.92
C LYS A 34 -17.73 1.28 -0.36
N LEU A 35 -17.01 2.19 -1.01
CA LEU A 35 -16.24 1.87 -2.21
C LEU A 35 -15.05 0.96 -1.89
N PHE A 36 -14.34 1.23 -0.78
CA PHE A 36 -13.26 0.37 -0.31
C PHE A 36 -13.77 -1.05 -0.05
N LYS A 37 -14.86 -1.19 0.69
CA LYS A 37 -15.46 -2.49 1.01
C LYS A 37 -15.83 -3.27 -0.27
N GLY A 38 -16.57 -2.67 -1.19
CA GLY A 38 -17.02 -3.34 -2.42
C GLY A 38 -15.87 -3.63 -3.40
N ASN A 39 -15.02 -2.63 -3.67
CA ASN A 39 -14.02 -2.73 -4.73
C ASN A 39 -12.68 -3.38 -4.29
N LEU A 40 -12.44 -3.47 -2.99
CA LEU A 40 -11.23 -4.12 -2.49
C LEU A 40 -11.59 -5.38 -1.69
N ILE A 41 -12.34 -5.27 -0.61
CA ILE A 41 -12.57 -6.42 0.26
C ILE A 41 -13.44 -7.47 -0.44
N GLU A 42 -14.64 -7.13 -0.87
CA GLU A 42 -15.59 -8.08 -1.48
C GLU A 42 -15.08 -8.63 -2.81
N ARG A 43 -14.38 -7.79 -3.58
CA ARG A 43 -13.81 -8.18 -4.87
C ARG A 43 -12.74 -9.26 -4.76
N TYR A 44 -11.89 -9.21 -3.74
CA TYR A 44 -10.70 -10.08 -3.65
C TYR A 44 -10.73 -11.06 -2.48
N ARG A 45 -11.76 -11.04 -1.62
CA ARG A 45 -11.80 -11.94 -0.45
C ARG A 45 -11.70 -13.41 -0.83
N ASP A 46 -12.31 -13.80 -1.95
CA ASP A 46 -12.35 -15.18 -2.43
C ASP A 46 -11.32 -15.47 -3.55
N ASP A 47 -10.46 -14.50 -3.89
CA ASP A 47 -9.40 -14.65 -4.88
C ASP A 47 -8.10 -15.09 -4.19
N GLU A 48 -7.82 -16.39 -4.25
CA GLU A 48 -6.65 -17.01 -3.60
C GLU A 48 -5.30 -16.51 -4.19
N ASP A 49 -5.29 -15.98 -5.41
CA ASP A 49 -4.09 -15.42 -6.05
C ASP A 49 -3.84 -13.95 -5.62
N ALA A 50 -4.79 -13.31 -4.91
CA ALA A 50 -4.66 -11.93 -4.47
C ALA A 50 -3.94 -11.83 -3.12
N TRP A 51 -2.89 -10.99 -3.07
CA TRP A 51 -2.09 -10.66 -1.90
C TRP A 51 -2.05 -9.15 -1.72
N PHE A 52 -1.97 -8.66 -0.50
CA PHE A 52 -2.24 -7.27 -0.21
C PHE A 52 -1.01 -6.58 0.39
N ILE A 53 -0.78 -5.34 -0.04
CA ILE A 53 0.23 -4.43 0.47
C ILE A 53 -0.50 -3.16 0.91
N ASP A 54 -0.56 -2.92 2.21
CA ASP A 54 -1.14 -1.71 2.81
C ASP A 54 -0.03 -0.69 3.04
N LEU A 55 -0.11 0.44 2.33
CA LEU A 55 0.87 1.51 2.41
C LEU A 55 0.47 2.62 3.41
N GLY A 56 -0.42 2.33 4.34
CA GLY A 56 -0.71 3.18 5.49
C GLY A 56 -1.85 4.19 5.28
N ASP A 57 -2.04 5.07 6.25
CA ASP A 57 -3.18 5.98 6.41
C ASP A 57 -4.54 5.28 6.28
N CYS A 58 -4.60 4.05 6.80
CA CYS A 58 -5.84 3.29 6.86
C CYS A 58 -6.87 3.92 7.82
N CYS A 59 -6.41 4.52 8.92
CA CYS A 59 -7.20 5.28 9.88
C CYS A 59 -6.80 6.76 9.86
N ASP A 60 -7.78 7.66 10.01
CA ASP A 60 -7.54 9.10 9.93
C ASP A 60 -6.76 9.65 11.13
N MET A 61 -7.02 9.12 12.32
CA MET A 61 -6.32 9.45 13.56
C MET A 61 -6.33 10.95 13.95
N ILE A 62 -7.06 11.80 13.23
CA ILE A 62 -7.27 13.21 13.57
C ILE A 62 -8.43 13.29 14.55
N VAL A 63 -8.12 13.30 15.84
CA VAL A 63 -9.11 13.30 16.92
C VAL A 63 -8.89 14.47 17.86
N SER A 64 -9.97 14.99 18.47
CA SER A 64 -9.93 16.19 19.35
C SER A 64 -8.97 16.02 20.52
N GLN A 65 -8.89 14.82 21.09
CA GLN A 65 -8.09 14.50 22.26
C GLN A 65 -6.58 14.68 22.05
N THR A 66 -6.13 14.69 20.81
CA THR A 66 -4.70 14.83 20.49
C THR A 66 -4.26 16.27 20.25
N GLY A 67 -5.19 17.24 20.19
CA GLY A 67 -4.86 18.63 19.85
C GLY A 67 -4.18 18.75 18.46
N ASP A 68 -4.58 17.91 17.50
CA ASP A 68 -4.07 18.00 16.14
C ASP A 68 -4.55 19.28 15.47
N ARG A 69 -3.63 20.05 14.87
CA ARG A 69 -3.97 21.31 14.19
C ARG A 69 -4.87 21.13 12.97
N ARG A 70 -4.97 19.90 12.45
CA ARG A 70 -5.83 19.55 11.31
C ARG A 70 -7.25 19.17 11.76
N PHE A 71 -7.49 19.11 13.07
CA PHE A 71 -8.80 18.74 13.61
C PHE A 71 -9.85 19.77 13.21
N GLU A 72 -10.85 19.33 12.49
CA GLU A 72 -12.07 20.06 12.15
C GLU A 72 -13.26 19.15 12.50
N ALA A 73 -14.11 19.56 13.43
CA ALA A 73 -15.17 18.72 13.99
C ALA A 73 -16.19 18.26 12.93
N ASP A 74 -16.45 19.08 11.93
CA ASP A 74 -17.34 18.81 10.80
C ASP A 74 -16.78 17.84 9.78
N MET A 75 -15.47 17.54 9.85
CA MET A 75 -14.78 16.59 8.98
C MET A 75 -14.66 15.18 9.57
N ILE A 76 -15.11 15.00 10.81
CA ILE A 76 -15.15 13.67 11.43
C ILE A 76 -16.40 12.92 10.97
N ASP A 77 -16.26 11.63 10.68
CA ASP A 77 -17.42 10.78 10.44
C ASP A 77 -18.32 10.76 11.71
N PRO A 78 -19.62 11.03 11.56
CA PRO A 78 -20.55 11.13 12.69
C PRO A 78 -20.54 9.92 13.65
N SER A 79 -20.18 8.74 13.17
CA SER A 79 -20.08 7.52 13.98
C SER A 79 -18.96 7.56 15.03
N TYR A 80 -18.00 8.46 14.90
CA TYR A 80 -16.89 8.63 15.84
C TYR A 80 -17.04 9.86 16.75
N VAL A 81 -18.04 10.68 16.50
CA VAL A 81 -18.30 11.89 17.31
C VAL A 81 -18.79 11.49 18.69
N GLY A 82 -18.21 12.09 19.74
CA GLY A 82 -18.62 11.85 21.12
C GLY A 82 -18.12 10.53 21.73
N LEU A 83 -17.39 9.73 21.00
CA LEU A 83 -16.78 8.53 21.56
C LEU A 83 -15.65 8.87 22.55
N PRO A 84 -15.50 8.11 23.65
CA PRO A 84 -14.41 8.35 24.61
C PRO A 84 -13.02 8.12 23.97
N ASN A 85 -12.89 7.13 23.09
CA ASN A 85 -11.66 6.73 22.43
C ASN A 85 -11.85 6.55 20.92
N PRO A 86 -12.07 7.62 20.14
CA PRO A 86 -12.35 7.50 18.71
C PRO A 86 -11.19 6.91 17.92
N ALA A 87 -9.94 7.13 18.32
CA ALA A 87 -8.77 6.52 17.67
C ALA A 87 -8.73 5.00 17.84
N ASP A 88 -9.06 4.50 19.03
CA ASP A 88 -9.13 3.06 19.28
C ASP A 88 -10.25 2.41 18.48
N ARG A 89 -11.38 3.10 18.39
CA ARG A 89 -12.51 2.63 17.61
C ARG A 89 -12.18 2.56 16.11
N GLN A 90 -11.45 3.52 15.56
CA GLN A 90 -10.97 3.46 14.17
C GLN A 90 -10.08 2.24 13.92
N ILE A 91 -9.19 1.90 14.87
CA ILE A 91 -8.35 0.70 14.79
C ILE A 91 -9.21 -0.57 14.77
N ASP A 92 -10.20 -0.65 15.65
CA ASP A 92 -11.07 -1.81 15.75
C ASP A 92 -11.88 -2.01 14.47
N ASP A 93 -12.52 -0.96 14.00
CA ASP A 93 -13.32 -0.97 12.77
C ASP A 93 -12.47 -1.32 11.52
N TYR A 94 -11.22 -0.80 11.46
CA TYR A 94 -10.32 -1.17 10.38
C TYR A 94 -9.93 -2.66 10.43
N CYS A 95 -9.61 -3.19 11.61
CA CYS A 95 -9.29 -4.60 11.77
C CYS A 95 -10.48 -5.51 11.39
N GLU A 96 -11.70 -5.13 11.78
CA GLU A 96 -12.91 -5.84 11.38
C GLU A 96 -13.12 -5.80 9.85
N LEU A 97 -12.91 -4.63 9.24
CA LEU A 97 -13.06 -4.42 7.79
C LEU A 97 -12.13 -5.31 6.98
N VAL A 98 -10.86 -5.41 7.36
CA VAL A 98 -9.86 -6.19 6.62
C VAL A 98 -9.75 -7.65 7.08
N TRP A 99 -10.52 -8.04 8.09
CA TRP A 99 -10.50 -9.40 8.63
C TRP A 99 -10.61 -10.52 7.59
N PRO A 100 -11.50 -10.41 6.56
CA PRO A 100 -11.64 -11.45 5.54
C PRO A 100 -10.38 -11.68 4.68
N ILE A 101 -9.47 -10.71 4.63
CA ILE A 101 -8.25 -10.76 3.80
C ILE A 101 -6.96 -10.73 4.64
N LYS A 102 -7.06 -10.68 5.97
CA LYS A 102 -5.93 -10.39 6.89
C LYS A 102 -4.71 -11.29 6.68
N ASP A 103 -4.94 -12.58 6.42
CA ASP A 103 -3.84 -13.55 6.29
C ASP A 103 -3.04 -13.37 4.99
N ARG A 104 -3.64 -12.68 4.02
CA ARG A 104 -3.02 -12.33 2.74
C ARG A 104 -2.47 -10.90 2.68
N ILE A 105 -2.60 -10.11 3.75
CA ILE A 105 -1.88 -8.83 3.88
C ILE A 105 -0.44 -9.16 4.28
N ILE A 106 0.50 -8.96 3.37
CA ILE A 106 1.90 -9.35 3.55
C ILE A 106 2.82 -8.19 3.96
N CYS A 107 2.33 -6.95 3.85
CA CYS A 107 3.07 -5.76 4.23
C CYS A 107 2.13 -4.67 4.72
N LEU A 108 2.53 -4.03 5.82
CA LEU A 108 1.89 -2.85 6.40
C LEU A 108 2.95 -1.79 6.68
N THR A 109 2.73 -0.55 6.22
CA THR A 109 3.60 0.58 6.52
C THR A 109 3.03 1.47 7.63
N ASP A 110 3.92 2.15 8.35
CA ASP A 110 3.54 3.33 9.13
C ASP A 110 3.17 4.48 8.19
N SER A 111 2.46 5.47 8.73
CA SER A 111 2.02 6.63 7.98
C SER A 111 2.12 7.90 8.80
N ASN A 112 2.00 9.07 8.15
CA ASN A 112 2.12 10.34 8.84
C ASN A 112 0.98 10.60 9.83
N HIS A 113 -0.23 10.10 9.59
CA HIS A 113 -1.35 10.18 10.53
C HIS A 113 -1.10 9.31 11.77
N HIS A 114 -0.67 8.06 11.56
CA HIS A 114 -0.33 7.15 12.66
C HIS A 114 0.85 7.65 13.50
N LEU A 115 1.94 8.09 12.86
CA LEU A 115 3.08 8.69 13.55
C LEU A 115 2.70 10.01 14.26
N GLY A 116 1.73 10.75 13.73
CA GLY A 116 1.21 11.95 14.35
C GLY A 116 0.60 11.71 15.72
N ILE A 117 -0.22 10.66 15.85
CA ILE A 117 -0.83 10.28 17.13
C ILE A 117 0.18 9.57 18.04
N GLU A 118 1.06 8.71 17.49
CA GLU A 118 2.11 8.04 18.25
C GLU A 118 3.01 9.02 19.00
N ARG A 119 3.44 10.09 18.35
CA ARG A 119 4.26 11.15 18.97
C ARG A 119 3.57 11.85 20.14
N LYS A 120 2.23 11.90 20.14
CA LYS A 120 1.43 12.57 21.18
C LYS A 120 1.04 11.64 22.32
N THR A 121 0.82 10.37 22.03
CA THR A 121 0.29 9.39 22.98
C THR A 121 1.30 8.33 23.43
N GLY A 122 2.44 8.21 22.73
CA GLY A 122 3.41 7.14 22.95
C GLY A 122 2.94 5.76 22.45
N THR A 123 1.80 5.70 21.76
CA THR A 123 1.20 4.42 21.31
C THR A 123 1.09 4.40 19.79
N SER A 124 1.69 3.41 19.15
CA SER A 124 1.65 3.24 17.69
C SER A 124 0.35 2.58 17.23
N PRO A 125 -0.49 3.27 16.45
CA PRO A 125 -1.68 2.67 15.83
C PRO A 125 -1.32 1.49 14.91
N THR A 126 -0.28 1.63 14.10
CA THR A 126 0.17 0.57 13.17
C THR A 126 0.53 -0.72 13.92
N ARG A 127 1.28 -0.62 15.02
CA ARG A 127 1.62 -1.79 15.85
C ARG A 127 0.38 -2.41 16.48
N ARG A 128 -0.59 -1.60 16.90
CA ARG A 128 -1.84 -2.11 17.47
C ARG A 128 -2.70 -2.82 16.43
N ILE A 129 -2.80 -2.28 15.22
CA ILE A 129 -3.46 -2.94 14.08
C ILE A 129 -2.77 -4.28 13.80
N ALA A 130 -1.45 -4.26 13.64
CA ALA A 130 -0.68 -5.45 13.35
C ALA A 130 -0.83 -6.53 14.44
N TRP A 131 -0.79 -6.14 15.71
CA TRP A 131 -1.01 -7.06 16.83
C TRP A 131 -2.41 -7.67 16.82
N LYS A 132 -3.46 -6.86 16.58
CA LYS A 132 -4.84 -7.35 16.52
C LYS A 132 -5.07 -8.33 15.37
N LEU A 133 -4.42 -8.12 14.23
CA LEU A 133 -4.58 -8.96 13.05
C LEU A 133 -3.74 -10.25 13.13
N TRP A 134 -2.50 -10.18 13.67
CA TRP A 134 -1.53 -11.27 13.52
C TRP A 134 -0.76 -11.63 14.79
N GLU A 135 -1.01 -10.98 15.92
CA GLU A 135 -0.33 -11.27 17.19
C GLU A 135 1.20 -11.40 17.03
N LYS A 136 1.75 -12.57 17.30
CA LYS A 136 3.20 -12.84 17.25
C LYS A 136 3.79 -12.68 15.83
N GLU A 137 3.00 -12.83 14.78
CA GLU A 137 3.44 -12.68 13.39
C GLU A 137 3.46 -11.20 12.92
N SER A 138 3.00 -10.29 13.75
CA SER A 138 2.86 -8.85 13.42
C SER A 138 4.18 -8.24 12.95
N GLU A 139 5.30 -8.54 13.61
CA GLU A 139 6.62 -7.98 13.24
C GLU A 139 7.10 -8.42 11.86
N ASN A 140 6.66 -9.58 11.37
CA ASN A 140 7.02 -10.10 10.06
C ASN A 140 6.28 -9.40 8.90
N ARG A 141 5.30 -8.55 9.21
CA ARG A 141 4.46 -7.86 8.23
C ARG A 141 4.58 -6.34 8.28
N MET A 142 5.31 -5.79 9.23
CA MET A 142 5.54 -4.34 9.35
C MET A 142 6.93 -3.95 8.88
N VAL A 143 7.04 -2.88 8.10
CA VAL A 143 8.31 -2.34 7.59
C VAL A 143 8.69 -0.97 8.19
N GLY A 144 7.80 -0.35 8.96
CA GLY A 144 7.91 1.04 9.38
C GLY A 144 7.40 1.99 8.28
N TYR A 145 7.78 3.27 8.32
CA TYR A 145 7.35 4.26 7.32
C TYR A 145 7.85 3.94 5.90
N ALA A 146 9.05 3.38 5.81
CA ALA A 146 9.67 2.89 4.59
C ALA A 146 10.54 1.66 4.86
N GLY A 147 10.59 0.73 3.92
CA GLY A 147 11.41 -0.47 4.03
C GLY A 147 11.38 -1.31 2.76
N PHE A 148 11.85 -2.54 2.88
CA PHE A 148 11.85 -3.48 1.78
C PHE A 148 10.97 -4.67 2.09
N LEU A 149 10.17 -5.07 1.08
CA LEU A 149 9.50 -6.35 1.05
C LEU A 149 10.20 -7.22 -0.01
N VAL A 150 10.59 -8.43 0.38
CA VAL A 150 11.18 -9.42 -0.54
C VAL A 150 10.16 -10.54 -0.75
N THR A 151 9.65 -10.69 -1.96
CA THR A 151 8.77 -11.79 -2.32
C THR A 151 9.57 -12.88 -3.03
N ARG A 152 9.61 -14.08 -2.45
CA ARG A 152 10.30 -15.23 -3.01
C ARG A 152 9.31 -16.29 -3.49
N PHE A 153 9.44 -16.66 -4.74
CA PHE A 153 8.62 -17.67 -5.38
C PHE A 153 9.44 -18.94 -5.55
N ASN A 154 9.12 -19.97 -4.78
CA ASN A 154 9.79 -21.26 -4.80
C ASN A 154 9.00 -22.21 -5.71
N PHE A 155 9.67 -22.75 -6.74
CA PHE A 155 9.03 -23.66 -7.66
C PHE A 155 8.65 -24.98 -6.98
N ASP A 156 7.38 -25.35 -7.09
CA ASP A 156 6.80 -26.57 -6.55
C ASP A 156 6.60 -27.59 -7.70
N GLY A 157 7.70 -28.09 -8.21
CA GLY A 157 7.72 -29.08 -9.28
C GLY A 157 8.32 -30.39 -8.81
N SER A 158 7.48 -31.39 -8.62
CA SER A 158 7.86 -32.78 -8.37
C SER A 158 8.24 -33.49 -9.67
N ALA A 159 9.27 -33.05 -10.36
CA ALA A 159 9.93 -33.90 -11.33
C ALA A 159 10.80 -34.90 -10.54
N LYS A 160 10.42 -36.18 -10.52
CA LYS A 160 11.26 -37.26 -9.95
C LYS A 160 12.69 -37.08 -10.49
N GLY A 161 13.63 -36.77 -9.59
CA GLY A 161 15.07 -36.71 -9.93
C GLY A 161 15.68 -35.34 -10.17
N ALA A 162 14.93 -34.24 -10.28
CA ALA A 162 15.50 -32.91 -10.45
C ALA A 162 15.41 -32.12 -9.14
N LYS A 163 16.52 -31.99 -8.42
CA LYS A 163 16.70 -30.97 -7.35
C LYS A 163 16.82 -29.57 -7.97
N SER A 164 15.84 -29.15 -8.73
CA SER A 164 15.82 -27.80 -9.30
C SER A 164 15.16 -26.87 -8.31
N HIS A 165 15.93 -26.33 -7.37
CA HIS A 165 15.50 -25.25 -6.49
C HIS A 165 15.44 -23.93 -7.29
N ARG A 166 14.45 -23.80 -8.18
CA ARG A 166 14.22 -22.52 -8.87
C ARG A 166 13.51 -21.57 -7.93
N VAL A 167 14.20 -20.49 -7.62
CA VAL A 167 13.63 -19.37 -6.86
C VAL A 167 13.59 -18.16 -7.78
N ARG A 168 12.43 -17.50 -7.82
CA ARG A 168 12.28 -16.16 -8.40
C ARG A 168 12.08 -15.19 -7.29
N THR A 169 12.69 -14.03 -7.38
CA THR A 169 12.62 -13.01 -6.34
C THR A 169 12.21 -11.69 -6.97
N LEU A 170 11.30 -10.98 -6.31
CA LEU A 170 11.03 -9.57 -6.56
C LEU A 170 11.33 -8.79 -5.28
N VAL A 171 12.06 -7.71 -5.43
CA VAL A 171 12.40 -6.78 -4.36
C VAL A 171 11.53 -5.54 -4.51
N TRP A 172 10.81 -5.22 -3.45
CA TRP A 172 9.94 -4.04 -3.36
C TRP A 172 10.58 -3.03 -2.41
N SER A 173 10.69 -1.78 -2.84
CA SER A 173 10.81 -0.65 -1.94
C SER A 173 9.40 -0.15 -1.65
N VAL A 174 8.98 -0.20 -0.39
CA VAL A 174 7.66 0.25 0.04
C VAL A 174 7.81 1.43 0.97
N CYS A 175 7.02 2.47 0.75
CA CYS A 175 7.04 3.69 1.53
C CYS A 175 5.63 4.28 1.55
N HIS A 176 5.16 4.76 2.72
CA HIS A 176 3.88 5.48 2.74
C HIS A 176 3.92 6.66 1.77
N GLY A 177 5.00 7.40 1.72
CA GLY A 177 5.16 8.45 0.72
C GLY A 177 6.10 9.56 1.15
N ILE A 178 6.43 10.40 0.19
CA ILE A 178 7.33 11.54 0.36
C ILE A 178 6.75 12.79 -0.29
N GLY A 179 6.87 13.92 0.40
CA GLY A 179 6.50 15.23 -0.13
C GLY A 179 5.00 15.39 -0.40
N THR A 180 4.67 16.45 -1.11
CA THR A 180 3.32 16.75 -1.60
C THR A 180 3.18 16.28 -3.04
N GLY A 181 1.94 16.09 -3.52
CA GLY A 181 1.65 15.64 -4.89
C GLY A 181 2.12 16.55 -6.03
N GLY A 182 2.86 17.63 -5.70
CA GLY A 182 3.34 18.61 -6.66
C GLY A 182 2.23 19.48 -7.26
N LYS A 183 2.57 20.71 -7.66
CA LYS A 183 1.60 21.62 -8.29
C LYS A 183 1.34 21.30 -9.76
N THR A 184 2.32 20.72 -10.45
CA THR A 184 2.21 20.35 -11.87
C THR A 184 1.65 18.94 -12.02
N GLU A 185 1.05 18.63 -13.16
CA GLU A 185 0.43 17.33 -13.42
C GLU A 185 1.39 16.15 -13.25
N GLY A 186 2.66 16.31 -13.66
CA GLY A 186 3.71 15.30 -13.50
C GLY A 186 4.55 15.43 -12.24
N GLY A 187 4.28 16.42 -11.37
CA GLY A 187 5.17 16.78 -10.24
C GLY A 187 5.42 15.64 -9.27
N PHE A 188 4.40 14.85 -8.94
CA PHE A 188 4.55 13.69 -8.06
C PHE A 188 5.42 12.60 -8.71
N LYS A 189 5.32 12.36 -10.01
CA LYS A 189 6.15 11.38 -10.74
C LYS A 189 7.64 11.74 -10.67
N THR A 190 7.95 13.03 -10.78
CA THR A 190 9.32 13.51 -10.65
C THR A 190 9.85 13.28 -9.23
N THR A 191 9.06 13.62 -8.21
CA THR A 191 9.45 13.42 -6.81
C THR A 191 9.67 11.95 -6.49
N LEU A 192 8.69 11.10 -6.79
CA LEU A 192 8.78 9.66 -6.53
C LEU A 192 9.84 8.98 -7.41
N GLY A 193 10.01 9.44 -8.65
CA GLY A 193 11.04 8.94 -9.56
C GLY A 193 12.46 9.22 -9.07
N ASN A 194 12.70 10.43 -8.54
CA ASN A 194 13.97 10.82 -7.96
C ASN A 194 14.28 10.06 -6.66
N ASP A 195 13.26 9.77 -5.86
CA ASP A 195 13.43 8.92 -4.68
C ASP A 195 13.76 7.47 -5.08
N ALA A 196 12.98 6.89 -5.97
CA ALA A 196 13.11 5.49 -6.38
C ALA A 196 14.46 5.11 -6.99
N ILE A 197 15.21 6.06 -7.54
CA ILE A 197 16.54 5.77 -8.09
C ILE A 197 17.59 5.46 -7.01
N ASN A 198 17.31 5.83 -5.76
CA ASN A 198 18.21 5.58 -4.63
C ASN A 198 18.10 4.15 -4.07
N TYR A 199 17.11 3.37 -4.53
CA TYR A 199 16.84 2.03 -4.02
C TYR A 199 16.94 0.99 -5.13
N ASP A 200 17.77 -0.03 -4.94
CA ASP A 200 17.83 -1.17 -5.86
C ASP A 200 16.67 -2.13 -5.59
N CYS A 201 15.57 -1.90 -6.27
CA CYS A 201 14.35 -2.69 -6.18
C CYS A 201 13.77 -2.92 -7.59
N ASP A 202 12.89 -3.92 -7.72
CA ASP A 202 12.15 -4.18 -8.96
C ASP A 202 10.89 -3.34 -9.04
N VAL A 203 10.26 -3.12 -7.88
CA VAL A 203 9.04 -2.31 -7.74
C VAL A 203 9.23 -1.31 -6.60
N ALA A 204 8.99 -0.03 -6.86
CA ALA A 204 8.89 1.00 -5.84
C ALA A 204 7.42 1.42 -5.68
N ALA A 205 6.86 1.22 -4.49
CA ALA A 205 5.46 1.47 -4.18
C ALA A 205 5.31 2.59 -3.15
N TYR A 206 4.47 3.57 -3.46
CA TYR A 206 4.23 4.80 -2.70
C TYR A 206 2.74 5.08 -2.51
N ALA A 207 2.43 5.94 -1.55
CA ALA A 207 1.10 6.42 -1.20
C ALA A 207 1.11 7.93 -0.85
N HIS A 208 0.28 8.39 0.08
CA HIS A 208 0.25 9.71 0.71
C HIS A 208 -0.24 10.87 -0.18
N ASN A 209 0.13 10.91 -1.44
CA ASN A 209 -0.27 12.01 -2.32
C ASN A 209 -1.62 11.79 -3.03
N HIS A 210 -2.29 10.68 -2.74
CA HIS A 210 -3.61 10.27 -3.22
C HIS A 210 -3.73 10.14 -4.75
N GLN A 211 -2.62 10.16 -5.50
CA GLN A 211 -2.65 10.00 -6.94
C GLN A 211 -2.57 8.52 -7.31
N LEU A 212 -3.44 8.07 -8.20
CA LEU A 212 -3.45 6.68 -8.69
C LEU A 212 -2.69 6.59 -10.00
N ASP A 213 -1.45 6.10 -9.97
CA ASP A 213 -0.66 5.99 -11.19
C ASP A 213 0.44 4.91 -11.11
N GLY A 214 0.94 4.51 -12.27
CA GLY A 214 2.08 3.62 -12.40
C GLY A 214 2.85 3.90 -13.68
N TRP A 215 4.18 3.67 -13.64
CA TRP A 215 5.04 3.80 -14.82
C TRP A 215 6.27 2.91 -14.68
N ASP A 216 6.81 2.52 -15.82
CA ASP A 216 8.02 1.72 -15.90
C ASP A 216 9.24 2.58 -16.29
N ARG A 217 10.39 2.18 -15.79
CA ARG A 217 11.70 2.69 -16.22
C ARG A 217 12.57 1.52 -16.64
N ILE A 218 13.23 1.66 -17.77
CA ILE A 218 14.25 0.72 -18.20
C ILE A 218 15.61 1.19 -17.68
N VAL A 219 16.32 0.29 -17.03
CA VAL A 219 17.69 0.52 -16.54
C VAL A 219 18.60 -0.48 -17.24
N LEU A 220 19.70 0.02 -17.83
CA LEU A 220 20.72 -0.83 -18.40
C LEU A 220 21.69 -1.30 -17.31
N GLY A 221 22.03 -2.56 -17.34
CA GLY A 221 23.01 -3.18 -16.46
C GLY A 221 23.91 -4.13 -17.24
N VAL A 222 24.86 -4.72 -16.55
CA VAL A 222 25.75 -5.76 -17.12
C VAL A 222 25.46 -7.09 -16.46
N ASP A 223 25.28 -8.12 -17.28
CA ASP A 223 25.37 -9.50 -16.82
C ASP A 223 26.86 -9.90 -16.83
N HIS A 224 27.45 -9.99 -15.65
CA HIS A 224 28.86 -10.29 -15.47
C HIS A 224 29.24 -11.71 -15.88
N TYR A 225 28.29 -12.65 -15.90
CA TYR A 225 28.55 -14.01 -16.33
C TYR A 225 28.54 -14.15 -17.85
N ALA A 226 27.62 -13.44 -18.49
CA ALA A 226 27.47 -13.51 -19.95
C ALA A 226 28.22 -12.39 -20.69
N ASN A 227 28.83 -11.41 -19.98
CA ASN A 227 29.44 -10.20 -20.53
C ASN A 227 28.53 -9.48 -21.53
N LYS A 228 27.27 -9.31 -21.15
CA LYS A 228 26.25 -8.70 -22.00
C LYS A 228 25.55 -7.54 -21.28
N VAL A 229 25.19 -6.54 -22.07
CA VAL A 229 24.26 -5.51 -21.58
C VAL A 229 22.87 -6.12 -21.44
N VAL A 230 22.26 -5.92 -20.29
CA VAL A 230 20.90 -6.38 -20.00
C VAL A 230 20.01 -5.19 -19.66
N SER A 231 18.78 -5.24 -20.13
CA SER A 231 17.75 -4.28 -19.78
C SER A 231 16.94 -4.82 -18.60
N ARG A 232 16.80 -4.01 -17.55
CA ARG A 232 15.99 -4.34 -16.40
C ARG A 232 14.82 -3.36 -16.31
N LYS A 233 13.62 -3.90 -16.25
CA LYS A 233 12.41 -3.09 -15.97
C LYS A 233 12.31 -2.82 -14.48
N LYS A 234 12.16 -1.57 -14.11
CA LYS A 234 11.89 -1.09 -12.75
C LYS A 234 10.53 -0.39 -12.75
N THR A 235 9.57 -0.92 -12.02
CA THR A 235 8.20 -0.37 -11.96
C THR A 235 8.05 0.58 -10.79
N ARG A 236 7.33 1.68 -10.98
CA ARG A 236 6.93 2.61 -9.94
C ARG A 236 5.43 2.63 -9.86
N ILE A 237 4.93 2.57 -8.64
CA ILE A 237 3.50 2.53 -8.34
C ILE A 237 3.19 3.58 -7.29
N ASN A 238 2.15 4.33 -7.53
CA ASN A 238 1.48 5.15 -6.55
C ASN A 238 0.08 4.59 -6.34
N SER A 239 -0.23 4.18 -5.11
CA SER A 239 -1.37 3.31 -4.78
C SER A 239 -2.74 3.94 -5.01
N GLY A 240 -2.82 5.27 -5.10
CA GLY A 240 -4.09 5.97 -5.08
C GLY A 240 -4.60 6.21 -3.65
N SER A 241 -5.90 6.33 -3.50
CA SER A 241 -6.54 6.62 -2.22
C SER A 241 -8.00 6.17 -2.24
N TYR A 242 -8.56 5.96 -1.06
CA TYR A 242 -9.99 5.82 -0.81
C TYR A 242 -10.54 7.00 0.02
N MET A 243 -9.79 8.09 0.13
CA MET A 243 -10.27 9.34 0.69
C MET A 243 -10.72 10.27 -0.44
N LYS A 244 -11.97 10.73 -0.38
CA LYS A 244 -12.52 11.72 -1.32
C LYS A 244 -11.79 13.04 -1.19
N GLY A 245 -11.44 13.65 -2.30
CA GLY A 245 -10.84 14.99 -2.29
C GLY A 245 -11.86 16.10 -2.12
N PHE A 246 -13.12 15.84 -2.48
CA PHE A 246 -14.21 16.82 -2.49
C PHE A 246 -15.40 16.29 -1.72
N SER A 247 -16.09 17.19 -1.02
CA SER A 247 -17.32 16.88 -0.28
C SER A 247 -18.54 17.06 -1.18
N ASP A 248 -19.51 16.16 -1.02
CA ASP A 248 -20.81 16.26 -1.73
C ASP A 248 -21.80 17.20 -0.97
N ASP A 249 -21.43 17.66 0.21
CA ASP A 249 -22.18 18.60 1.02
C ASP A 249 -21.52 19.98 1.10
N CYS A 250 -22.11 20.91 1.83
CA CYS A 250 -21.60 22.30 1.95
C CYS A 250 -20.31 22.42 2.79
N SER A 251 -19.77 21.35 3.33
CA SER A 251 -18.53 21.39 4.09
C SER A 251 -17.32 21.42 3.15
N THR A 252 -16.40 22.35 3.38
CA THR A 252 -15.22 22.55 2.51
C THR A 252 -14.05 21.71 2.98
N SER A 253 -13.65 20.73 2.21
CA SER A 253 -12.50 19.87 2.52
C SER A 253 -11.17 20.63 2.48
N TYR A 254 -10.12 20.05 3.10
CA TYR A 254 -8.75 20.57 2.98
C TYR A 254 -8.28 20.65 1.51
N VAL A 255 -8.65 19.66 0.69
CA VAL A 255 -8.31 19.59 -0.73
C VAL A 255 -8.96 20.74 -1.50
N GLU A 256 -10.24 21.03 -1.21
CA GLU A 256 -10.98 22.16 -1.78
C GLU A 256 -10.39 23.51 -1.36
N LYS A 257 -10.15 23.70 -0.03
CA LYS A 257 -9.55 24.92 0.53
C LYS A 257 -8.20 25.24 -0.13
N ARG A 258 -7.41 24.23 -0.47
CA ARG A 258 -6.08 24.36 -1.08
C ARG A 258 -6.07 24.28 -2.60
N ARG A 259 -7.22 24.07 -3.24
CA ARG A 259 -7.36 23.82 -4.69
C ARG A 259 -6.34 22.76 -5.16
N MET A 260 -6.28 21.66 -4.41
CA MET A 260 -5.44 20.53 -4.80
C MET A 260 -6.07 19.77 -5.97
N LYS A 261 -5.30 18.95 -6.64
CA LYS A 261 -5.79 18.16 -7.76
C LYS A 261 -6.85 17.17 -7.30
N PRO A 262 -7.94 17.01 -8.07
CA PRO A 262 -8.83 15.88 -7.89
C PRO A 262 -8.05 14.55 -7.97
N ASN A 263 -8.43 13.62 -7.12
CA ASN A 263 -7.86 12.28 -7.11
C ASN A 263 -8.89 11.28 -7.61
N ALA A 264 -8.42 10.29 -8.38
CA ALA A 264 -9.20 9.10 -8.66
C ALA A 264 -9.19 8.20 -7.44
N LEU A 265 -10.35 7.75 -6.98
CA LEU A 265 -10.45 6.75 -5.92
C LEU A 265 -10.07 5.37 -6.48
N GLY A 266 -9.41 4.57 -5.67
CA GLY A 266 -9.04 3.22 -6.07
C GLY A 266 -7.69 2.74 -5.56
N HIS A 267 -7.21 1.69 -6.20
CA HIS A 267 -5.97 1.01 -5.84
C HIS A 267 -5.22 0.51 -7.08
N MET A 268 -3.99 0.05 -6.88
CA MET A 268 -3.19 -0.58 -7.94
C MET A 268 -3.17 -2.09 -7.79
N GLU A 269 -3.29 -2.80 -8.90
CA GLU A 269 -2.92 -4.20 -8.98
C GLU A 269 -1.56 -4.32 -9.68
N PHE A 270 -0.65 -5.06 -9.10
CA PHE A 270 0.57 -5.49 -9.75
C PHE A 270 0.53 -7.01 -9.94
N ASN A 271 0.52 -7.43 -11.17
CA ASN A 271 0.36 -8.83 -11.53
C ASN A 271 1.71 -9.44 -11.92
N VAL A 272 1.96 -10.64 -11.42
CA VAL A 272 3.16 -11.43 -11.68
C VAL A 272 2.74 -12.76 -12.25
N ARG A 273 3.26 -13.12 -13.42
CA ARG A 273 3.08 -14.45 -14.00
C ARG A 273 4.44 -15.15 -14.07
N LEU A 274 4.51 -16.31 -13.45
CA LEU A 274 5.76 -17.07 -13.35
C LEU A 274 5.79 -18.18 -14.40
N ASN A 275 6.48 -17.93 -15.49
CA ASN A 275 6.70 -18.90 -16.53
C ASN A 275 8.00 -19.69 -16.31
N ARG A 276 8.24 -20.69 -17.15
CA ARG A 276 9.46 -21.51 -17.06
C ARG A 276 10.73 -20.65 -17.16
N ASP A 277 10.78 -19.76 -18.13
CA ASP A 277 11.99 -19.01 -18.47
C ASP A 277 11.86 -17.50 -18.27
N SER A 278 10.66 -16.99 -17.97
CA SER A 278 10.37 -15.57 -17.75
C SER A 278 9.54 -15.31 -16.49
N VAL A 279 9.64 -14.07 -16.02
CA VAL A 279 8.71 -13.48 -15.05
C VAL A 279 8.06 -12.28 -15.74
N ASP A 280 6.77 -12.42 -16.05
CA ASP A 280 6.03 -11.36 -16.71
C ASP A 280 5.32 -10.53 -15.66
N THR A 281 5.49 -9.22 -15.71
CA THR A 281 4.89 -8.29 -14.78
C THR A 281 4.16 -7.18 -15.51
N TYR A 282 2.97 -6.82 -14.99
CA TYR A 282 2.21 -5.65 -15.44
C TYR A 282 1.36 -5.11 -14.29
N TYR A 283 0.97 -3.85 -14.39
CA TYR A 283 0.08 -3.22 -13.41
C TYR A 283 -1.22 -2.76 -14.05
N VAL A 284 -2.27 -2.66 -13.21
CA VAL A 284 -3.60 -2.22 -13.59
C VAL A 284 -4.09 -1.20 -12.57
N LYS A 285 -4.55 -0.05 -13.04
CA LYS A 285 -5.23 0.94 -12.21
C LYS A 285 -6.68 0.52 -12.01
N ARG A 286 -7.08 0.30 -10.77
CA ARG A 286 -8.47 0.02 -10.40
C ARG A 286 -9.12 1.30 -9.90
N MET A 287 -9.55 2.13 -10.84
CA MET A 287 -10.30 3.35 -10.53
C MET A 287 -11.75 3.01 -10.23
N VAL A 288 -12.29 3.74 -9.27
CA VAL A 288 -13.71 3.77 -8.95
C VAL A 288 -14.20 5.18 -9.27
N LEU A 289 -15.21 5.27 -10.09
CA LEU A 289 -15.86 6.54 -10.47
C LEU A 289 -17.11 6.74 -9.63
#